data_ef53d2aa900ec5084782085c9c4f8968
#
_entry.id   ef53d2aa900ec5084782085c9c4f8968
#
_cell.length_a   1.000
_cell.length_b   1.000
_cell.length_c   1.000
_cell.angle_alpha   90.00
_cell.angle_beta   90.00
_cell.angle_gamma   90.00
#
_symmetry.space_group_name_H-M   'P 1'
#
loop_
_entity.id
_entity.type
_entity.pdbx_description
1 polymer ?
#
loop_
_entity_poly.entity_id
_entity_poly.type
_entity_poly.pdbx_seq_one_letter_code
_entity_poly.pdbx_strand_id
1 'polypeptide(L)'
;MTANERSARPLRRSAQLPWGVEPSEEGSPLRRATKYQAGHQSGAALITAMLIAALAAVMVSSMFWSQWSAIAREQTAREQTQARWILRGAIDWARLILREDAMTSTADYLGEPWSVPLAEARLSTFLAARGQDSAGLPDAWLEGRIVDAQSRFNLRDLAPAGTIDPQALLAFQRLCAALQLPSNVAATIANGVAASNPIGAAALTNVANSPLPLQQLQDMARLGPTVAQALPKLASAVTLLPQATPVNANTASPEVLAAVLGVSADTAQALVEARKRAYFRNLGDISTLLPQGATVNPQLVSVATGYFDAIARVRIDKLEYAERALIQRAGVFSQVVRIQRVPPWLAATPDVEQGSN
;
A
#
# COMPACT_ATOMS: atom_id res chain seq x y z
N MET A 1 8.23 -57.20 11.33
CA MET A 1 8.89 -58.01 10.28
C MET A 1 10.10 -57.25 9.83
N THR A 2 11.21 -57.73 10.31
CA THR A 2 12.54 -58.00 9.73
C THR A 2 13.29 -56.78 9.24
N ALA A 3 14.27 -56.23 9.98
CA ALA A 3 15.59 -56.74 10.34
C ALA A 3 16.52 -56.94 9.15
N ASN A 4 17.63 -56.20 9.09
CA ASN A 4 19.00 -56.66 9.01
C ASN A 4 19.95 -55.46 8.89
N GLU A 5 20.69 -55.16 9.89
CA GLU A 5 22.06 -55.46 10.32
C GLU A 5 23.01 -55.97 9.23
N ARG A 6 24.17 -55.29 9.15
CA ARG A 6 25.57 -55.79 9.26
C ARG A 6 26.52 -54.67 8.79
N SER A 7 27.31 -54.10 9.65
CA SER A 7 28.54 -54.61 10.24
C SER A 7 29.65 -54.92 9.23
N ALA A 8 30.75 -54.20 9.25
CA ALA A 8 32.12 -54.69 9.46
C ALA A 8 33.24 -53.62 9.35
N ARG A 9 33.99 -53.49 10.37
CA ARG A 9 35.42 -53.06 10.49
C ARG A 9 36.32 -54.19 9.96
N PRO A 10 37.62 -54.05 10.11
CA PRO A 10 38.69 -53.13 9.70
C PRO A 10 39.80 -53.91 8.98
N LEU A 11 40.87 -53.26 8.55
CA LEU A 11 42.21 -53.87 8.53
C LEU A 11 43.35 -52.85 8.43
N ARG A 12 44.18 -52.85 9.49
CA ARG A 12 45.56 -52.41 9.53
C ARG A 12 46.42 -53.22 8.55
N ARG A 13 47.37 -52.58 7.94
CA ARG A 13 48.65 -53.23 7.67
C ARG A 13 49.81 -52.25 7.75
N SER A 14 50.60 -52.46 8.76
CA SER A 14 52.02 -52.13 8.91
C SER A 14 52.85 -52.93 7.93
N ALA A 15 53.85 -52.32 7.35
CA ALA A 15 54.99 -53.05 6.79
C ALA A 15 56.27 -52.26 7.14
N GLN A 16 57.11 -52.97 7.90
CA GLN A 16 58.44 -52.62 8.33
C GLN A 16 59.48 -52.95 7.22
N LEU A 17 60.46 -52.09 7.12
CA LEU A 17 61.91 -52.24 6.95
C LEU A 17 62.46 -53.49 6.28
N PRO A 18 63.70 -53.55 5.64
CA PRO A 18 64.89 -53.49 6.41
C PRO A 18 66.19 -52.90 5.75
N TRP A 19 67.28 -52.80 6.65
CA TRP A 19 68.70 -52.86 6.47
C TRP A 19 69.43 -51.68 5.81
N GLY A 20 70.35 -50.98 6.31
CA GLY A 20 71.46 -51.28 7.21
C GLY A 20 72.80 -51.37 6.44
N VAL A 21 73.62 -50.36 6.53
CA VAL A 21 75.13 -50.50 6.44
C VAL A 21 75.74 -49.22 6.98
N GLU A 22 76.59 -49.37 7.97
CA GLU A 22 77.64 -48.46 8.51
C GLU A 22 78.98 -48.69 7.82
N PRO A 23 80.06 -47.98 8.30
CA PRO A 23 80.51 -46.66 7.90
C PRO A 23 81.89 -46.75 7.24
N SER A 24 82.40 -45.71 6.69
CA SER A 24 83.83 -45.52 6.47
C SER A 24 84.17 -44.04 6.59
N GLU A 25 85.14 -43.85 7.51
CA GLU A 25 85.86 -42.58 7.71
C GLU A 25 86.68 -42.22 6.46
N GLU A 26 86.81 -40.93 6.21
CA GLU A 26 88.06 -40.21 6.00
C GLU A 26 87.81 -38.84 5.32
N GLY A 27 88.50 -37.81 5.82
CA GLY A 27 88.85 -36.67 5.02
C GLY A 27 88.23 -35.36 5.37
N SER A 28 88.70 -34.66 6.39
CA SER A 28 88.62 -33.21 6.47
C SER A 28 89.25 -32.53 5.24
N PRO A 29 88.71 -31.47 4.74
CA PRO A 29 89.38 -30.20 4.92
C PRO A 29 88.43 -29.03 5.31
N LEU A 30 89.01 -28.20 6.13
CA LEU A 30 88.57 -26.86 6.55
C LEU A 30 87.71 -26.12 5.53
N ARG A 31 86.42 -25.99 5.79
CA ARG A 31 85.64 -24.98 5.16
C ARG A 31 85.47 -23.78 6.08
N ARG A 32 86.09 -22.68 5.62
CA ARG A 32 85.84 -21.32 6.15
C ARG A 32 84.42 -21.10 6.47
N ALA A 33 84.12 -20.87 7.73
CA ALA A 33 82.91 -20.28 8.17
C ALA A 33 82.77 -18.86 7.60
N THR A 34 82.02 -18.70 6.52
CA THR A 34 81.53 -17.37 6.12
C THR A 34 80.59 -16.94 7.22
N LYS A 35 81.06 -16.01 8.07
CA LYS A 35 80.17 -15.22 8.92
C LYS A 35 79.19 -14.52 8.02
N TYR A 36 77.96 -15.05 7.93
CA TYR A 36 76.78 -14.23 7.47
C TYR A 36 76.68 -13.12 8.52
N GLN A 37 77.10 -11.93 8.13
CA GLN A 37 76.68 -10.71 8.79
C GLN A 37 75.18 -10.62 8.65
N ALA A 38 74.45 -10.90 9.70
CA ALA A 38 73.07 -10.54 9.84
C ALA A 38 73.04 -9.02 9.88
N GLY A 39 72.95 -8.41 8.67
CA GLY A 39 72.73 -6.99 8.53
C GLY A 39 71.41 -6.66 9.25
N HIS A 40 71.46 -5.61 10.00
CA HIS A 40 70.39 -5.09 10.80
C HIS A 40 69.15 -4.76 9.90
N GLN A 41 68.23 -5.71 9.74
CA GLN A 41 66.93 -5.51 9.08
C GLN A 41 65.82 -5.16 10.10
N SER A 42 66.18 -4.62 11.25
CA SER A 42 65.24 -4.28 12.34
C SER A 42 64.20 -3.24 11.90
N GLY A 43 64.55 -2.32 10.99
CA GLY A 43 63.61 -1.31 10.52
C GLY A 43 62.50 -1.84 9.59
N ALA A 44 62.87 -2.77 8.68
CA ALA A 44 61.88 -3.37 7.76
C ALA A 44 60.87 -4.27 8.50
N ALA A 45 61.32 -5.03 9.51
CA ALA A 45 60.45 -5.87 10.32
C ALA A 45 59.42 -5.04 11.11
N LEU A 46 59.81 -3.85 11.63
CA LEU A 46 58.90 -2.97 12.35
C LEU A 46 57.85 -2.39 11.42
N ILE A 47 58.25 -1.94 10.23
CA ILE A 47 57.32 -1.39 9.23
C ILE A 47 56.31 -2.45 8.75
N THR A 48 56.79 -3.68 8.48
CA THR A 48 55.90 -4.79 8.09
C THR A 48 54.95 -5.19 9.22
N ALA A 49 55.40 -5.21 10.48
CA ALA A 49 54.56 -5.45 11.62
C ALA A 49 53.45 -4.36 11.79
N MET A 50 53.85 -3.08 11.65
CA MET A 50 52.90 -1.97 11.68
C MET A 50 51.90 -2.02 10.53
N LEU A 51 52.34 -2.40 9.33
CA LEU A 51 51.47 -2.55 8.16
C LEU A 51 50.45 -3.68 8.36
N ILE A 52 50.88 -4.83 8.88
CA ILE A 52 50.02 -5.95 9.21
C ILE A 52 49.00 -5.55 10.30
N ALA A 53 49.46 -4.87 11.35
CA ALA A 53 48.59 -4.37 12.40
C ALA A 53 47.53 -3.36 11.87
N ALA A 54 47.97 -2.45 10.99
CA ALA A 54 47.04 -1.49 10.33
C ALA A 54 46.03 -2.20 9.44
N LEU A 55 46.45 -3.16 8.62
CA LEU A 55 45.52 -3.97 7.80
C LEU A 55 44.57 -4.79 8.66
N ALA A 56 45.04 -5.41 9.74
CA ALA A 56 44.16 -6.12 10.67
C ALA A 56 43.15 -5.18 11.32
N ALA A 57 43.57 -3.98 11.74
CA ALA A 57 42.65 -2.97 12.30
C ALA A 57 41.58 -2.54 11.29
N VAL A 58 41.95 -2.32 10.01
CA VAL A 58 41.02 -1.99 8.94
C VAL A 58 40.04 -3.14 8.69
N MET A 59 40.51 -4.38 8.65
CA MET A 59 39.62 -5.56 8.49
C MET A 59 38.63 -5.69 9.64
N VAL A 60 39.10 -5.57 10.89
CA VAL A 60 38.22 -5.62 12.07
C VAL A 60 37.20 -4.48 12.04
N SER A 61 37.64 -3.26 11.72
CA SER A 61 36.75 -2.11 11.62
C SER A 61 35.69 -2.30 10.54
N SER A 62 36.07 -2.84 9.37
CA SER A 62 35.12 -3.14 8.28
C SER A 62 34.11 -4.21 8.68
N MET A 63 34.54 -5.22 9.46
CA MET A 63 33.67 -6.27 9.98
C MET A 63 32.63 -5.69 10.98
N PHE A 64 33.07 -4.84 11.92
CA PHE A 64 32.20 -4.17 12.86
C PHE A 64 31.17 -3.29 12.12
N TRP A 65 31.60 -2.52 11.12
CA TRP A 65 30.71 -1.70 10.31
C TRP A 65 29.66 -2.54 9.58
N SER A 66 30.07 -3.66 8.99
CA SER A 66 29.15 -4.57 8.30
C SER A 66 28.14 -5.21 9.25
N GLN A 67 28.57 -5.63 10.44
CA GLN A 67 27.69 -6.18 11.48
C GLN A 67 26.69 -5.14 11.98
N TRP A 68 27.17 -3.93 12.29
CA TRP A 68 26.29 -2.85 12.74
C TRP A 68 25.23 -2.49 11.70
N SER A 69 25.63 -2.39 10.43
CA SER A 69 24.69 -2.14 9.34
C SER A 69 23.70 -3.29 9.12
N ALA A 70 24.10 -4.54 9.37
CA ALA A 70 23.20 -5.70 9.31
C ALA A 70 22.15 -5.66 10.44
N ILE A 71 22.56 -5.34 11.66
CA ILE A 71 21.67 -5.20 12.82
C ILE A 71 20.66 -4.07 12.56
N ALA A 72 21.12 -2.91 12.07
CA ALA A 72 20.22 -1.80 11.76
C ALA A 72 19.18 -2.16 10.69
N ARG A 73 19.59 -2.89 9.64
CA ARG A 73 18.65 -3.41 8.62
C ARG A 73 17.64 -4.39 9.21
N GLU A 74 18.09 -5.29 10.07
CA GLU A 74 17.22 -6.27 10.75
C GLU A 74 16.18 -5.56 11.63
N GLN A 75 16.59 -4.56 12.42
CA GLN A 75 15.66 -3.77 13.25
C GLN A 75 14.60 -3.09 12.39
N THR A 76 15.01 -2.39 11.32
CA THR A 76 14.05 -1.76 10.40
C THR A 76 13.11 -2.78 9.75
N ALA A 77 13.59 -3.95 9.38
CA ALA A 77 12.76 -5.01 8.80
C ALA A 77 11.73 -5.56 9.81
N ARG A 78 12.11 -5.70 11.09
CA ARG A 78 11.19 -6.09 12.17
C ARG A 78 10.13 -5.03 12.41
N GLU A 79 10.51 -3.76 12.51
CA GLU A 79 9.57 -2.64 12.67
C GLU A 79 8.58 -2.55 11.50
N GLN A 80 9.05 -2.68 10.26
CA GLN A 80 8.17 -2.74 9.09
C GLN A 80 7.20 -3.90 9.14
N THR A 81 7.63 -5.04 9.64
CA THR A 81 6.78 -6.22 9.77
C THR A 81 5.73 -6.01 10.85
N GLN A 82 6.10 -5.47 12.00
CA GLN A 82 5.18 -5.11 13.09
C GLN A 82 4.16 -4.08 12.63
N ALA A 83 4.60 -2.99 11.99
CA ALA A 83 3.73 -1.96 11.43
C ALA A 83 2.70 -2.56 10.46
N ARG A 84 3.15 -3.46 9.60
CA ARG A 84 2.27 -4.13 8.62
C ARG A 84 1.20 -4.99 9.30
N TRP A 85 1.53 -5.71 10.39
CA TRP A 85 0.55 -6.47 11.14
C TRP A 85 -0.46 -5.58 11.85
N ILE A 86 -0.02 -4.46 12.44
CA ILE A 86 -0.91 -3.49 13.09
C ILE A 86 -1.87 -2.88 12.05
N LEU A 87 -1.34 -2.45 10.89
CA LEU A 87 -2.17 -1.90 9.81
C LEU A 87 -3.18 -2.92 9.28
N ARG A 88 -2.80 -4.20 9.17
CA ARG A 88 -3.74 -5.27 8.80
C ARG A 88 -4.85 -5.43 9.82
N GLY A 89 -4.51 -5.43 11.12
CA GLY A 89 -5.50 -5.45 12.18
C GLY A 89 -6.46 -4.25 12.14
N ALA A 90 -5.95 -3.06 11.82
CA ALA A 90 -6.78 -1.87 11.65
C ALA A 90 -7.75 -2.00 10.44
N ILE A 91 -7.29 -2.56 9.33
CA ILE A 91 -8.14 -2.82 8.14
C ILE A 91 -9.21 -3.88 8.48
N ASP A 92 -8.85 -4.95 9.19
CA ASP A 92 -9.82 -5.96 9.59
C ASP A 92 -10.86 -5.40 10.58
N TRP A 93 -10.43 -4.49 11.45
CA TRP A 93 -11.36 -3.77 12.32
C TRP A 93 -12.30 -2.85 11.53
N ALA A 94 -11.81 -2.15 10.51
CA ALA A 94 -12.67 -1.37 9.60
C ALA A 94 -13.73 -2.25 8.92
N ARG A 95 -13.36 -3.46 8.50
CA ARG A 95 -14.32 -4.44 7.94
C ARG A 95 -15.38 -4.87 8.94
N LEU A 96 -15.01 -4.99 10.22
CA LEU A 96 -15.97 -5.32 11.28
C LEU A 96 -16.99 -4.19 11.48
N ILE A 97 -16.55 -2.93 11.49
CA ILE A 97 -17.43 -1.76 11.57
C ILE A 97 -18.41 -1.76 10.40
N LEU A 98 -17.91 -1.93 9.16
CA LEU A 98 -18.74 -1.95 7.96
C LEU A 98 -19.72 -3.11 7.93
N ARG A 99 -19.39 -4.25 8.54
CA ARG A 99 -20.29 -5.37 8.70
C ARG A 99 -21.42 -5.07 9.68
N GLU A 100 -21.08 -4.47 10.82
CA GLU A 100 -22.07 -4.11 11.86
C GLU A 100 -23.03 -3.07 11.31
N ASP A 101 -22.52 -2.07 10.61
CA ASP A 101 -23.29 -1.04 9.93
C ASP A 101 -24.31 -1.65 8.94
N ALA A 102 -23.87 -2.59 8.10
CA ALA A 102 -24.75 -3.26 7.14
C ALA A 102 -25.89 -4.08 7.76
N MET A 103 -25.82 -4.40 9.05
CA MET A 103 -26.92 -5.07 9.78
C MET A 103 -27.95 -4.09 10.30
N THR A 104 -27.62 -2.81 10.40
CA THR A 104 -28.47 -1.78 11.01
C THR A 104 -29.03 -0.79 10.03
N SER A 105 -28.34 -0.53 8.91
CA SER A 105 -28.73 0.46 7.90
C SER A 105 -28.72 -0.10 6.48
N THR A 106 -29.61 0.42 5.63
CA THR A 106 -29.63 0.13 4.19
C THR A 106 -29.16 1.30 3.35
N ALA A 107 -28.98 2.47 3.97
CA ALA A 107 -28.45 3.67 3.33
C ALA A 107 -27.15 4.07 4.05
N ASP A 108 -26.15 4.48 3.30
CA ASP A 108 -24.86 4.91 3.84
C ASP A 108 -24.75 6.43 3.87
N TYR A 109 -24.44 7.01 5.04
CA TYR A 109 -24.37 8.45 5.24
C TYR A 109 -23.30 8.87 6.27
N LEU A 110 -22.95 10.15 6.29
CA LEU A 110 -21.85 10.66 7.14
C LEU A 110 -22.16 10.75 8.65
N GLY A 111 -23.34 10.34 9.09
CA GLY A 111 -23.69 10.22 10.52
C GLY A 111 -23.51 8.82 11.09
N GLU A 112 -23.07 7.84 10.30
CA GLU A 112 -22.88 6.46 10.72
C GLU A 112 -21.51 6.23 11.41
N PRO A 113 -21.40 5.20 12.27
CA PRO A 113 -20.18 4.95 13.03
C PRO A 113 -18.91 4.79 12.18
N TRP A 114 -19.03 4.27 10.96
CA TRP A 114 -17.88 4.11 10.07
C TRP A 114 -17.30 5.45 9.60
N SER A 115 -18.10 6.51 9.55
CA SER A 115 -17.65 7.83 9.10
C SER A 115 -16.83 8.58 10.14
N VAL A 116 -16.88 8.14 11.40
CA VAL A 116 -16.14 8.77 12.51
C VAL A 116 -14.68 8.34 12.45
N PRO A 117 -13.74 9.27 12.26
CA PRO A 117 -12.33 8.91 12.22
C PRO A 117 -11.83 8.47 13.60
N LEU A 118 -10.95 7.48 13.61
CA LEU A 118 -10.16 7.13 14.78
C LEU A 118 -9.03 8.15 14.91
N ALA A 119 -9.12 9.03 15.91
CA ALA A 119 -8.04 9.95 16.26
C ALA A 119 -6.79 9.17 16.70
N GLU A 120 -5.60 9.77 16.55
CA GLU A 120 -4.34 9.14 16.96
C GLU A 120 -4.39 8.71 18.42
N ALA A 121 -4.26 7.43 18.66
CA ALA A 121 -4.31 6.82 20.00
C ALA A 121 -3.21 5.77 20.15
N ARG A 122 -2.70 5.62 21.38
CA ARG A 122 -1.77 4.52 21.67
C ARG A 122 -2.43 3.18 21.42
N LEU A 123 -1.75 2.29 20.74
CA LEU A 123 -2.26 0.95 20.42
C LEU A 123 -2.62 0.18 21.71
N SER A 124 -1.80 0.28 22.76
CA SER A 124 -2.06 -0.35 24.06
C SER A 124 -3.36 0.15 24.69
N THR A 125 -3.63 1.45 24.66
CA THR A 125 -4.87 2.05 25.16
C THR A 125 -6.08 1.60 24.35
N PHE A 126 -5.94 1.57 23.03
CA PHE A 126 -6.99 1.12 22.12
C PHE A 126 -7.38 -0.35 22.35
N LEU A 127 -6.39 -1.24 22.57
CA LEU A 127 -6.63 -2.66 22.85
C LEU A 127 -7.17 -2.89 24.25
N ALA A 128 -6.66 -2.19 25.27
CA ALA A 128 -7.14 -2.28 26.63
C ALA A 128 -8.62 -1.86 26.76
N ALA A 129 -9.04 -0.81 26.04
CA ALA A 129 -10.44 -0.39 25.98
C ALA A 129 -11.38 -1.47 25.39
N ARG A 130 -10.82 -2.48 24.71
CA ARG A 130 -11.53 -3.64 24.15
C ARG A 130 -11.30 -4.94 24.91
N GLY A 131 -10.71 -4.87 26.10
CA GLY A 131 -10.44 -6.04 26.95
C GLY A 131 -9.35 -6.98 26.40
N GLN A 132 -8.49 -6.50 25.50
CA GLN A 132 -7.39 -7.29 24.95
C GLN A 132 -6.08 -6.99 25.68
N ASP A 133 -5.26 -8.03 25.85
CA ASP A 133 -3.93 -7.89 26.45
C ASP A 133 -3.00 -7.13 25.48
N SER A 134 -2.30 -6.14 26.03
CA SER A 134 -1.34 -5.33 25.30
C SER A 134 0.11 -5.60 25.73
N ALA A 135 0.34 -6.61 26.58
CA ALA A 135 1.68 -6.95 27.06
C ALA A 135 2.59 -7.36 25.89
N GLY A 136 3.78 -6.74 25.82
CA GLY A 136 4.78 -7.06 24.79
C GLY A 136 4.56 -6.40 23.43
N LEU A 137 3.55 -5.54 23.27
CA LEU A 137 3.38 -4.76 22.06
C LEU A 137 4.35 -3.58 22.02
N PRO A 138 4.80 -3.16 20.81
CA PRO A 138 5.62 -1.96 20.67
C PRO A 138 4.83 -0.71 21.10
N ASP A 139 5.54 0.35 21.50
CA ASP A 139 4.92 1.67 21.73
C ASP A 139 4.55 2.27 20.37
N ALA A 140 3.34 1.96 19.94
CA ALA A 140 2.81 2.34 18.65
C ALA A 140 1.57 3.21 18.80
N TRP A 141 1.41 4.15 17.88
CA TRP A 141 0.24 5.01 17.76
C TRP A 141 -0.50 4.68 16.48
N LEU A 142 -1.80 4.52 16.58
CA LEU A 142 -2.68 4.17 15.48
C LEU A 142 -3.70 5.28 15.26
N GLU A 143 -3.89 5.68 14.02
CA GLU A 143 -5.03 6.47 13.57
C GLU A 143 -5.61 5.88 12.31
N GLY A 144 -6.85 6.23 11.99
CA GLY A 144 -7.48 5.72 10.78
C GLY A 144 -8.83 6.38 10.49
N ARG A 145 -9.26 6.21 9.24
CA ARG A 145 -10.59 6.62 8.81
C ARG A 145 -11.11 5.69 7.73
N ILE A 146 -12.42 5.60 7.65
CA ILE A 146 -13.12 4.95 6.54
C ILE A 146 -13.78 6.06 5.73
N VAL A 147 -13.65 5.99 4.42
CA VAL A 147 -14.22 6.96 3.49
C VAL A 147 -15.05 6.20 2.46
N ASP A 148 -16.23 6.68 2.17
CA ASP A 148 -17.04 6.17 1.08
C ASP A 148 -16.33 6.38 -0.26
N ALA A 149 -15.96 5.29 -0.95
CA ALA A 149 -15.31 5.38 -2.25
C ALA A 149 -16.28 5.79 -3.37
N GLN A 150 -17.59 5.60 -3.16
CA GLN A 150 -18.64 6.02 -4.06
C GLN A 150 -19.15 7.46 -3.80
N SER A 151 -18.53 8.19 -2.87
CA SER A 151 -18.74 9.64 -2.75
C SER A 151 -18.21 10.42 -3.96
N ARG A 152 -17.46 9.76 -4.85
CA ARG A 152 -16.80 10.31 -6.03
C ARG A 152 -17.31 9.62 -7.28
N PHE A 153 -17.24 10.31 -8.42
CA PHE A 153 -17.63 9.76 -9.71
C PHE A 153 -16.69 8.60 -10.09
N ASN A 154 -17.27 7.44 -10.38
CA ASN A 154 -16.48 6.27 -10.77
C ASN A 154 -16.20 6.29 -12.27
N LEU A 155 -14.92 6.42 -12.66
CA LEU A 155 -14.53 6.43 -14.06
C LEU A 155 -14.89 5.14 -14.81
N ARG A 156 -15.16 4.04 -14.09
CA ARG A 156 -15.61 2.79 -14.70
C ARG A 156 -17.00 2.92 -15.31
N ASP A 157 -17.82 3.84 -14.81
CA ASP A 157 -19.17 4.12 -15.35
C ASP A 157 -19.14 4.69 -16.78
N LEU A 158 -18.01 5.28 -17.18
CA LEU A 158 -17.84 5.80 -18.54
C LEU A 158 -17.94 4.71 -19.62
N ALA A 159 -17.54 3.47 -19.29
CA ALA A 159 -17.63 2.34 -20.21
C ALA A 159 -17.80 1.01 -19.44
N PRO A 160 -18.95 0.76 -18.79
CA PRO A 160 -19.16 -0.41 -17.94
C PRO A 160 -19.08 -1.73 -18.71
N ALA A 161 -19.45 -1.73 -19.98
CA ALA A 161 -19.41 -2.87 -20.88
C ALA A 161 -18.43 -2.68 -22.06
N GLY A 162 -17.35 -1.90 -21.86
CA GLY A 162 -16.38 -1.59 -22.94
C GLY A 162 -16.89 -0.63 -23.99
N THR A 163 -18.16 -0.20 -23.91
CA THR A 163 -18.78 0.81 -24.78
C THR A 163 -19.08 2.04 -23.94
N ILE A 164 -18.79 3.22 -24.50
CA ILE A 164 -19.00 4.49 -23.78
C ILE A 164 -20.51 4.69 -23.51
N ASP A 165 -20.85 4.91 -22.24
CA ASP A 165 -22.18 5.29 -21.81
C ASP A 165 -22.36 6.81 -22.00
N PRO A 166 -23.34 7.25 -22.83
CA PRO A 166 -23.52 8.68 -23.12
C PRO A 166 -23.95 9.49 -21.88
N GLN A 167 -24.72 8.90 -20.96
CA GLN A 167 -25.18 9.59 -19.74
C GLN A 167 -24.05 9.80 -18.75
N ALA A 168 -23.25 8.76 -18.53
CA ALA A 168 -22.05 8.85 -17.70
C ALA A 168 -21.02 9.83 -18.30
N LEU A 169 -20.83 9.80 -19.63
CA LEU A 169 -19.95 10.76 -20.30
C LEU A 169 -20.42 12.20 -20.11
N LEU A 170 -21.71 12.47 -20.26
CA LEU A 170 -22.30 13.79 -20.07
C LEU A 170 -22.12 14.26 -18.62
N ALA A 171 -22.36 13.39 -17.63
CA ALA A 171 -22.13 13.69 -16.23
C ALA A 171 -20.64 14.01 -15.97
N PHE A 172 -19.74 13.23 -16.53
CA PHE A 172 -18.31 13.45 -16.37
C PHE A 172 -17.81 14.73 -17.07
N GLN A 173 -18.39 15.09 -18.23
CA GLN A 173 -18.10 16.37 -18.88
C GLN A 173 -18.50 17.55 -18.01
N ARG A 174 -19.68 17.50 -17.36
CA ARG A 174 -20.12 18.53 -16.40
C ARG A 174 -19.15 18.62 -15.21
N LEU A 175 -18.69 17.47 -14.69
CA LEU A 175 -17.72 17.44 -13.60
C LEU A 175 -16.37 18.05 -14.03
N CYS A 176 -15.88 17.72 -15.21
CA CYS A 176 -14.65 18.33 -15.74
C CYS A 176 -14.79 19.83 -15.92
N ALA A 177 -15.94 20.32 -16.38
CA ALA A 177 -16.23 21.75 -16.51
C ALA A 177 -16.27 22.45 -15.15
N ALA A 178 -16.92 21.86 -14.13
CA ALA A 178 -16.95 22.37 -12.75
C ALA A 178 -15.54 22.46 -12.15
N LEU A 179 -14.65 21.51 -12.47
CA LEU A 179 -13.25 21.48 -12.04
C LEU A 179 -12.34 22.35 -12.92
N GLN A 180 -12.89 23.08 -13.90
CA GLN A 180 -12.16 23.94 -14.84
C GLN A 180 -11.03 23.18 -15.58
N LEU A 181 -11.35 21.98 -16.06
CA LEU A 181 -10.43 21.15 -16.84
C LEU A 181 -10.61 21.39 -18.35
N PRO A 182 -9.57 21.14 -19.16
CA PRO A 182 -9.70 21.21 -20.63
C PRO A 182 -10.81 20.29 -21.15
N SER A 183 -11.57 20.75 -22.13
CA SER A 183 -12.76 20.05 -22.67
C SER A 183 -12.46 18.65 -23.25
N ASN A 184 -11.22 18.41 -23.71
CA ASN A 184 -10.80 17.12 -24.26
C ASN A 184 -10.52 16.06 -23.20
N VAL A 185 -10.33 16.42 -21.92
CA VAL A 185 -9.99 15.48 -20.82
C VAL A 185 -11.06 14.40 -20.68
N ALA A 186 -12.33 14.79 -20.67
CA ALA A 186 -13.44 13.84 -20.48
C ALA A 186 -13.48 12.78 -21.57
N ALA A 187 -13.40 13.19 -22.84
CA ALA A 187 -13.42 12.27 -23.98
C ALA A 187 -12.16 11.37 -24.00
N THR A 188 -10.99 11.94 -23.69
CA THR A 188 -9.74 11.17 -23.65
C THR A 188 -9.78 10.08 -22.58
N ILE A 189 -10.28 10.39 -21.38
CA ILE A 189 -10.43 9.41 -20.30
C ILE A 189 -11.47 8.36 -20.66
N ALA A 190 -12.64 8.75 -21.19
CA ALA A 190 -13.69 7.82 -21.59
C ALA A 190 -13.21 6.81 -22.64
N ASN A 191 -12.52 7.28 -23.67
CA ASN A 191 -11.91 6.41 -24.68
C ASN A 191 -10.85 5.48 -24.08
N GLY A 192 -10.01 5.98 -23.17
CA GLY A 192 -9.01 5.19 -22.45
C GLY A 192 -9.64 4.10 -21.59
N VAL A 193 -10.72 4.41 -20.86
CA VAL A 193 -11.47 3.43 -20.06
C VAL A 193 -12.10 2.37 -20.94
N ALA A 194 -12.76 2.76 -22.03
CA ALA A 194 -13.36 1.82 -22.97
C ALA A 194 -12.32 0.88 -23.61
N ALA A 195 -11.19 1.42 -24.05
CA ALA A 195 -10.10 0.65 -24.66
C ALA A 195 -9.43 -0.33 -23.68
N SER A 196 -9.36 0.04 -22.40
CA SER A 196 -8.75 -0.80 -21.35
C SER A 196 -9.64 -1.90 -20.79
N ASN A 197 -10.92 -1.93 -21.16
CA ASN A 197 -11.92 -2.88 -20.70
C ASN A 197 -12.69 -3.54 -21.87
N PRO A 198 -11.98 -4.19 -22.82
CA PRO A 198 -12.65 -4.84 -23.92
C PRO A 198 -13.48 -6.02 -23.42
N ILE A 199 -14.75 -6.09 -23.86
CA ILE A 199 -15.68 -7.20 -23.55
C ILE A 199 -16.04 -7.94 -24.81
N GLY A 200 -16.26 -9.26 -24.72
CA GLY A 200 -16.68 -10.12 -25.84
C GLY A 200 -15.60 -10.45 -26.83
N ALA A 201 -15.96 -10.57 -28.11
CA ALA A 201 -15.05 -10.99 -29.16
C ALA A 201 -13.83 -10.06 -29.34
N ALA A 202 -13.97 -8.79 -29.04
CA ALA A 202 -12.87 -7.80 -29.07
C ALA A 202 -11.76 -8.12 -28.05
N ALA A 203 -12.11 -8.71 -26.90
CA ALA A 203 -11.13 -9.16 -25.91
C ALA A 203 -10.25 -10.32 -26.40
N LEU A 204 -10.80 -11.15 -27.28
CA LEU A 204 -10.12 -12.34 -27.81
C LEU A 204 -9.21 -12.01 -29.02
N THR A 205 -9.57 -10.99 -29.81
CA THR A 205 -8.88 -10.69 -31.08
C THR A 205 -7.71 -9.71 -30.93
N ASN A 206 -7.62 -8.94 -29.83
CA ASN A 206 -6.64 -7.86 -29.67
C ASN A 206 -5.75 -7.98 -28.43
N VAL A 207 -5.54 -9.18 -27.89
CA VAL A 207 -4.76 -9.38 -26.65
C VAL A 207 -3.34 -8.80 -26.75
N ALA A 208 -2.71 -8.87 -27.93
CA ALA A 208 -1.34 -8.37 -28.14
C ALA A 208 -1.23 -6.84 -28.18
N ASN A 209 -2.32 -6.14 -28.54
CA ASN A 209 -2.34 -4.67 -28.74
C ASN A 209 -3.30 -3.96 -27.77
N SER A 210 -3.96 -4.67 -26.86
CA SER A 210 -4.83 -4.05 -25.87
C SER A 210 -4.01 -3.22 -24.88
N PRO A 211 -4.41 -1.97 -24.59
CA PRO A 211 -3.78 -1.19 -23.53
C PRO A 211 -3.83 -1.95 -22.19
N LEU A 212 -2.78 -1.76 -21.39
CA LEU A 212 -2.77 -2.32 -20.03
C LEU A 212 -4.02 -1.86 -19.26
N PRO A 213 -4.68 -2.76 -18.53
CA PRO A 213 -5.85 -2.42 -17.73
C PRO A 213 -5.57 -1.25 -16.79
N LEU A 214 -6.51 -0.31 -16.71
CA LEU A 214 -6.48 0.77 -15.74
C LEU A 214 -6.99 0.23 -14.40
N GLN A 215 -6.12 0.21 -13.38
CA GLN A 215 -6.43 -0.35 -12.07
C GLN A 215 -6.56 0.72 -10.97
N GLN A 216 -5.91 1.85 -11.16
CA GLN A 216 -5.89 2.96 -10.23
C GLN A 216 -5.92 4.29 -10.95
N LEU A 217 -6.30 5.36 -10.24
CA LEU A 217 -6.45 6.68 -10.83
C LEU A 217 -5.14 7.17 -11.50
N GLN A 218 -3.99 6.87 -10.90
CA GLN A 218 -2.68 7.26 -11.41
C GLN A 218 -2.38 6.66 -12.80
N ASP A 219 -2.98 5.52 -13.13
CA ASP A 219 -2.82 4.88 -14.44
C ASP A 219 -3.36 5.74 -15.59
N MET A 220 -4.28 6.66 -15.27
CA MET A 220 -4.81 7.62 -16.25
C MET A 220 -3.73 8.53 -16.83
N ALA A 221 -2.62 8.76 -16.14
CA ALA A 221 -1.49 9.55 -16.66
C ALA A 221 -0.94 9.01 -17.99
N ARG A 222 -1.11 7.70 -18.24
CA ARG A 222 -0.70 7.06 -19.50
C ARG A 222 -1.53 7.49 -20.71
N LEU A 223 -2.70 8.08 -20.49
CA LEU A 223 -3.58 8.57 -21.55
C LEU A 223 -3.09 9.90 -22.18
N GLY A 224 -2.07 10.50 -21.61
CA GLY A 224 -1.42 11.67 -22.18
C GLY A 224 -1.16 12.81 -21.18
N PRO A 225 -0.35 13.79 -21.58
CA PRO A 225 0.11 14.85 -20.67
C PRO A 225 -1.04 15.73 -20.15
N THR A 226 -2.05 16.00 -20.95
CA THR A 226 -3.22 16.79 -20.52
C THR A 226 -3.99 16.10 -19.41
N VAL A 227 -4.16 14.76 -19.49
CA VAL A 227 -4.81 13.97 -18.45
C VAL A 227 -3.91 13.92 -17.21
N ALA A 228 -2.60 13.70 -17.37
CA ALA A 228 -1.67 13.68 -16.25
C ALA A 228 -1.69 15.00 -15.45
N GLN A 229 -1.78 16.15 -16.12
CA GLN A 229 -1.90 17.45 -15.47
C GLN A 229 -3.26 17.67 -14.80
N ALA A 230 -4.32 17.02 -15.29
CA ALA A 230 -5.66 17.10 -14.70
C ALA A 230 -5.82 16.23 -13.43
N LEU A 231 -5.00 15.18 -13.24
CA LEU A 231 -5.15 14.20 -12.16
C LEU A 231 -5.21 14.81 -10.75
N PRO A 232 -4.39 15.79 -10.37
CA PRO A 232 -4.48 16.38 -9.03
C PRO A 232 -5.86 16.99 -8.73
N LYS A 233 -6.48 17.65 -9.71
CA LYS A 233 -7.82 18.22 -9.57
C LYS A 233 -8.91 17.14 -9.60
N LEU A 234 -8.73 16.10 -10.41
CA LEU A 234 -9.66 14.97 -10.49
C LEU A 234 -9.63 14.10 -9.22
N ALA A 235 -8.52 14.00 -8.52
CA ALA A 235 -8.33 13.04 -7.42
C ALA A 235 -9.35 13.21 -6.27
N SER A 236 -9.86 14.42 -6.04
CA SER A 236 -10.88 14.69 -5.03
C SER A 236 -12.30 14.30 -5.47
N ALA A 237 -12.58 14.31 -6.78
CA ALA A 237 -13.92 14.19 -7.33
C ALA A 237 -14.18 12.87 -8.07
N VAL A 238 -13.12 12.09 -8.40
CA VAL A 238 -13.25 10.82 -9.12
C VAL A 238 -12.59 9.66 -8.40
N THR A 239 -13.05 8.47 -8.71
CA THR A 239 -12.46 7.20 -8.27
C THR A 239 -12.39 6.23 -9.45
N LEU A 240 -11.59 5.16 -9.29
CA LEU A 240 -11.58 4.04 -10.22
C LEU A 240 -11.79 2.74 -9.42
N LEU A 241 -13.01 2.25 -9.44
CA LEU A 241 -13.41 1.02 -8.77
C LEU A 241 -13.32 -0.19 -9.72
N PRO A 242 -13.34 -1.43 -9.19
CA PRO A 242 -13.28 -2.64 -10.02
C PRO A 242 -14.42 -2.78 -11.03
N GLN A 243 -15.59 -2.30 -10.69
CA GLN A 243 -16.78 -2.32 -11.52
C GLN A 243 -17.50 -0.96 -11.50
N ALA A 244 -18.43 -0.75 -12.43
CA ALA A 244 -19.29 0.43 -12.46
C ALA A 244 -20.15 0.48 -11.20
N THR A 245 -20.32 1.68 -10.63
CA THR A 245 -21.08 1.90 -9.39
C THR A 245 -21.63 3.31 -9.33
N PRO A 246 -22.89 3.50 -8.95
CA PRO A 246 -23.48 4.83 -8.80
C PRO A 246 -22.82 5.63 -7.66
N VAL A 247 -22.88 6.94 -7.76
CA VAL A 247 -22.44 7.88 -6.74
C VAL A 247 -23.42 7.87 -5.56
N ASN A 248 -22.93 7.79 -4.33
CA ASN A 248 -23.74 7.91 -3.14
C ASN A 248 -24.07 9.38 -2.86
N ALA A 249 -25.33 9.75 -2.96
CA ALA A 249 -25.81 11.11 -2.76
C ALA A 249 -25.65 11.61 -1.31
N ASN A 250 -25.61 10.70 -0.33
CA ASN A 250 -25.44 11.06 1.07
C ASN A 250 -24.00 11.45 1.45
N THR A 251 -23.01 11.13 0.60
CA THR A 251 -21.60 11.34 0.90
C THR A 251 -20.87 12.19 -0.13
N ALA A 252 -21.40 12.29 -1.36
CA ALA A 252 -20.79 13.00 -2.48
C ALA A 252 -20.67 14.52 -2.24
N SER A 253 -19.64 15.13 -2.84
CA SER A 253 -19.48 16.59 -2.82
C SER A 253 -20.53 17.29 -3.68
N PRO A 254 -20.81 18.60 -3.46
CA PRO A 254 -21.76 19.36 -4.27
C PRO A 254 -21.45 19.31 -5.78
N GLU A 255 -20.15 19.38 -6.13
CA GLU A 255 -19.70 19.36 -7.53
C GLU A 255 -20.02 18.02 -8.20
N VAL A 256 -19.78 16.92 -7.47
CA VAL A 256 -20.11 15.57 -7.97
C VAL A 256 -21.61 15.41 -8.11
N LEU A 257 -22.41 15.86 -7.12
CA LEU A 257 -23.87 15.82 -7.19
C LEU A 257 -24.42 16.64 -8.35
N ALA A 258 -23.95 17.89 -8.52
CA ALA A 258 -24.34 18.75 -9.64
C ALA A 258 -24.11 18.05 -10.99
N ALA A 259 -22.96 17.39 -11.14
CA ALA A 259 -22.57 16.71 -12.36
C ALA A 259 -23.45 15.50 -12.66
N VAL A 260 -23.68 14.59 -11.69
CA VAL A 260 -24.42 13.33 -11.91
C VAL A 260 -25.92 13.54 -12.00
N LEU A 261 -26.47 14.54 -11.28
CA LEU A 261 -27.88 14.90 -11.33
C LEU A 261 -28.19 15.88 -12.49
N GLY A 262 -27.18 16.54 -13.04
CA GLY A 262 -27.37 17.55 -14.10
C GLY A 262 -28.12 18.81 -13.62
N VAL A 263 -27.89 19.19 -12.37
CA VAL A 263 -28.51 20.36 -11.73
C VAL A 263 -27.49 21.48 -11.52
N SER A 264 -27.96 22.67 -11.14
CA SER A 264 -27.08 23.80 -10.80
C SER A 264 -26.28 23.52 -9.52
N ALA A 265 -25.15 24.25 -9.35
CA ALA A 265 -24.36 24.18 -8.14
C ALA A 265 -25.17 24.53 -6.88
N ASP A 266 -26.04 25.54 -6.97
CA ASP A 266 -26.92 25.95 -5.86
C ASP A 266 -27.91 24.85 -5.46
N THR A 267 -28.49 24.14 -6.44
CA THR A 267 -29.38 23.00 -6.18
C THR A 267 -28.58 21.86 -5.50
N ALA A 268 -27.40 21.56 -5.99
CA ALA A 268 -26.54 20.53 -5.38
C ALA A 268 -26.12 20.91 -3.95
N GLN A 269 -25.81 22.18 -3.71
CA GLN A 269 -25.51 22.67 -2.35
C GLN A 269 -26.74 22.57 -1.45
N ALA A 270 -27.92 22.89 -1.94
CA ALA A 270 -29.17 22.72 -1.18
C ALA A 270 -29.43 21.25 -0.80
N LEU A 271 -29.13 20.29 -1.70
CA LEU A 271 -29.19 18.86 -1.39
C LEU A 271 -28.19 18.48 -0.28
N VAL A 272 -26.96 19.00 -0.32
CA VAL A 272 -25.97 18.76 0.75
C VAL A 272 -26.46 19.30 2.09
N GLU A 273 -27.06 20.48 2.14
CA GLU A 273 -27.63 21.03 3.37
C GLU A 273 -28.88 20.24 3.82
N ALA A 274 -29.68 19.74 2.89
CA ALA A 274 -30.84 18.90 3.21
C ALA A 274 -30.40 17.58 3.88
N ARG A 275 -29.40 16.88 3.32
CA ARG A 275 -28.93 15.60 3.88
C ARG A 275 -28.25 15.74 5.25
N LYS A 276 -27.67 16.91 5.59
CA LYS A 276 -27.15 17.18 6.94
C LYS A 276 -28.25 17.17 8.01
N ARG A 277 -29.48 17.56 7.63
CA ARG A 277 -30.64 17.56 8.52
C ARG A 277 -31.32 16.19 8.58
N ALA A 278 -31.44 15.54 7.43
CA ALA A 278 -31.99 14.20 7.30
C ALA A 278 -31.37 13.51 6.07
N TYR A 279 -30.67 12.40 6.27
CA TYR A 279 -30.08 11.65 5.16
C TYR A 279 -31.14 11.09 4.22
N PHE A 280 -30.80 10.92 2.95
CA PHE A 280 -31.69 10.35 1.95
C PHE A 280 -31.78 8.84 2.14
N ARG A 281 -32.96 8.32 2.36
CA ARG A 281 -33.25 6.89 2.54
C ARG A 281 -33.39 6.14 1.23
N ASN A 282 -33.85 6.88 0.19
CA ASN A 282 -34.08 6.37 -1.15
C ASN A 282 -33.97 7.49 -2.19
N LEU A 283 -33.97 7.14 -3.47
CA LEU A 283 -33.86 8.10 -4.55
C LEU A 283 -35.09 9.03 -4.66
N GLY A 284 -36.26 8.61 -4.14
CA GLY A 284 -37.44 9.44 -4.06
C GLY A 284 -37.27 10.69 -3.21
N ASP A 285 -36.55 10.57 -2.09
CA ASP A 285 -36.24 11.69 -1.20
C ASP A 285 -35.46 12.78 -1.96
N ILE A 286 -34.52 12.37 -2.83
CA ILE A 286 -33.74 13.28 -3.67
C ILE A 286 -34.67 13.92 -4.73
N SER A 287 -35.50 13.10 -5.40
CA SER A 287 -36.37 13.56 -6.48
C SER A 287 -37.33 14.66 -6.03
N THR A 288 -37.80 14.64 -4.78
CA THR A 288 -38.72 15.67 -4.23
C THR A 288 -38.05 17.04 -4.06
N LEU A 289 -36.73 17.07 -4.00
CA LEU A 289 -35.94 18.31 -3.82
C LEU A 289 -35.41 18.87 -5.15
N LEU A 290 -35.56 18.12 -6.23
CA LEU A 290 -35.09 18.54 -7.55
C LEU A 290 -36.07 19.53 -8.23
N PRO A 291 -35.56 20.43 -9.09
CA PRO A 291 -36.39 21.26 -9.94
C PRO A 291 -37.32 20.43 -10.86
N GLN A 292 -38.45 21.00 -11.27
CA GLN A 292 -39.35 20.34 -12.22
C GLN A 292 -38.63 19.93 -13.50
N GLY A 293 -38.85 18.68 -13.93
CA GLY A 293 -38.20 18.08 -15.11
C GLY A 293 -36.85 17.45 -14.88
N ALA A 294 -36.24 17.64 -13.74
CA ALA A 294 -35.00 16.89 -13.37
C ALA A 294 -35.38 15.48 -12.90
N THR A 295 -34.60 14.49 -13.33
CA THR A 295 -34.84 13.08 -12.99
C THR A 295 -33.58 12.48 -12.39
N VAL A 296 -33.73 11.58 -11.41
CA VAL A 296 -32.57 10.84 -10.83
C VAL A 296 -32.36 9.57 -11.65
N ASN A 297 -31.17 9.43 -12.23
CA ASN A 297 -30.78 8.21 -12.93
C ASN A 297 -30.17 7.21 -11.89
N PRO A 298 -30.81 6.06 -11.64
CA PRO A 298 -30.31 5.08 -10.65
C PRO A 298 -28.99 4.39 -11.06
N GLN A 299 -28.60 4.50 -12.33
CA GLN A 299 -27.30 4.01 -12.78
C GLN A 299 -26.14 4.94 -12.36
N LEU A 300 -26.43 6.23 -12.11
CA LEU A 300 -25.44 7.24 -11.74
C LEU A 300 -25.52 7.67 -10.28
N VAL A 301 -26.66 7.48 -9.62
CA VAL A 301 -26.91 7.95 -8.24
C VAL A 301 -27.53 6.85 -7.40
N SER A 302 -27.03 6.73 -6.18
CA SER A 302 -27.52 5.81 -5.14
C SER A 302 -27.57 6.54 -3.79
N VAL A 303 -28.12 5.88 -2.79
CA VAL A 303 -28.05 6.28 -1.36
C VAL A 303 -27.27 5.27 -0.53
N ALA A 304 -26.74 4.22 -1.18
CA ALA A 304 -25.98 3.15 -0.55
C ALA A 304 -24.65 2.94 -1.26
N THR A 305 -23.68 2.38 -0.54
CA THR A 305 -22.32 2.18 -0.98
C THR A 305 -21.89 0.73 -0.83
N GLY A 306 -21.26 0.20 -1.88
CA GLY A 306 -20.62 -1.12 -1.88
C GLY A 306 -19.09 -1.06 -1.75
N TYR A 307 -18.47 0.14 -1.79
CA TYR A 307 -17.01 0.28 -1.76
C TYR A 307 -16.57 1.38 -0.79
N PHE A 308 -15.63 1.03 0.07
CA PHE A 308 -15.06 1.93 1.07
C PHE A 308 -13.53 1.92 1.00
N ASP A 309 -12.93 3.08 1.20
CA ASP A 309 -11.49 3.22 1.43
C ASP A 309 -11.21 3.25 2.94
N ALA A 310 -10.61 2.21 3.48
CA ALA A 310 -10.06 2.23 4.83
C ALA A 310 -8.61 2.70 4.77
N ILE A 311 -8.30 3.78 5.44
CA ILE A 311 -6.98 4.40 5.49
C ILE A 311 -6.51 4.33 6.93
N ALA A 312 -5.34 3.71 7.16
CA ALA A 312 -4.75 3.58 8.49
C ALA A 312 -3.30 4.06 8.46
N ARG A 313 -2.88 4.74 9.53
CA ARG A 313 -1.51 5.15 9.80
C ARG A 313 -1.08 4.59 11.14
N VAL A 314 0.11 4.02 11.19
CA VAL A 314 0.77 3.61 12.42
C VAL A 314 2.11 4.32 12.53
N ARG A 315 2.40 4.84 13.72
CA ARG A 315 3.69 5.38 14.10
C ARG A 315 4.30 4.51 15.17
N ILE A 316 5.51 4.00 14.91
CA ILE A 316 6.33 3.23 15.84
C ILE A 316 7.62 4.02 16.02
N ASP A 317 7.89 4.49 17.22
CA ASP A 317 8.98 5.42 17.52
C ASP A 317 8.96 6.65 16.59
N LYS A 318 9.94 6.72 15.68
CA LYS A 318 10.09 7.81 14.70
C LYS A 318 9.64 7.45 13.29
N LEU A 319 9.24 6.21 13.07
CA LEU A 319 8.86 5.72 11.75
C LEU A 319 7.34 5.67 11.61
N GLU A 320 6.88 6.15 10.48
CA GLU A 320 5.47 6.17 10.14
C GLU A 320 5.20 5.30 8.92
N TYR A 321 4.14 4.54 9.00
CA TYR A 321 3.67 3.68 7.93
C TYR A 321 2.17 3.90 7.73
N ALA A 322 1.74 3.96 6.47
CA ALA A 322 0.32 4.09 6.16
C ALA A 322 -0.08 3.17 5.01
N GLU A 323 -1.27 2.61 5.13
CA GLU A 323 -1.91 1.79 4.10
C GLU A 323 -3.33 2.28 3.83
N ARG A 324 -3.72 2.21 2.57
CA ARG A 324 -5.09 2.39 2.10
C ARG A 324 -5.59 1.07 1.56
N ALA A 325 -6.70 0.59 2.08
CA ALA A 325 -7.37 -0.61 1.63
C ALA A 325 -8.71 -0.26 0.97
N LEU A 326 -8.91 -0.70 -0.25
CA LEU A 326 -10.24 -0.70 -0.87
C LEU A 326 -10.98 -1.93 -0.38
N ILE A 327 -12.10 -1.72 0.30
CA ILE A 327 -12.98 -2.75 0.83
C ILE A 327 -14.26 -2.77 0.00
N GLN A 328 -14.61 -3.93 -0.52
CA GLN A 328 -15.93 -4.19 -1.12
C GLN A 328 -16.85 -4.79 -0.05
N ARG A 329 -18.04 -4.23 0.06
CA ARG A 329 -19.12 -4.71 0.92
C ARG A 329 -20.29 -5.20 0.07
N ALA A 330 -20.77 -6.40 0.34
CA ALA A 330 -21.96 -6.99 -0.27
C ALA A 330 -22.85 -7.55 0.85
N GLY A 331 -23.87 -6.80 1.24
CA GLY A 331 -24.64 -7.05 2.45
C GLY A 331 -23.71 -7.06 3.66
N VAL A 332 -23.77 -8.10 4.50
CA VAL A 332 -22.94 -8.25 5.70
C VAL A 332 -21.53 -8.79 5.41
N PHE A 333 -21.23 -9.14 4.16
CA PHE A 333 -19.90 -9.63 3.79
C PHE A 333 -19.02 -8.48 3.30
N SER A 334 -17.80 -8.41 3.81
CA SER A 334 -16.81 -7.44 3.38
C SER A 334 -15.50 -8.13 3.04
N GLN A 335 -14.90 -7.75 1.91
CA GLN A 335 -13.61 -8.27 1.46
C GLN A 335 -12.67 -7.13 1.07
N VAL A 336 -11.39 -7.33 1.31
CA VAL A 336 -10.36 -6.41 0.85
C VAL A 336 -10.05 -6.71 -0.61
N VAL A 337 -10.29 -5.74 -1.48
CA VAL A 337 -10.03 -5.86 -2.92
C VAL A 337 -8.58 -5.50 -3.25
N ARG A 338 -8.06 -4.48 -2.59
CA ARG A 338 -6.71 -3.96 -2.83
C ARG A 338 -6.15 -3.29 -1.59
N ILE A 339 -4.85 -3.46 -1.35
CA ILE A 339 -4.11 -2.69 -0.35
C ILE A 339 -2.95 -1.99 -1.05
N GLN A 340 -2.76 -0.73 -0.70
CA GLN A 340 -1.68 0.12 -1.23
C GLN A 340 -0.99 0.82 -0.07
N ARG A 341 0.34 0.89 -0.12
CA ARG A 341 1.08 1.81 0.74
C ARG A 341 0.87 3.23 0.23
N VAL A 342 0.61 4.12 1.15
CA VAL A 342 0.44 5.53 0.86
C VAL A 342 1.40 6.34 1.72
N PRO A 343 1.78 7.55 1.30
CA PRO A 343 2.54 8.44 2.16
C PRO A 343 1.79 8.72 3.47
N PRO A 344 2.46 8.73 4.63
CA PRO A 344 1.81 8.93 5.93
C PRO A 344 0.96 10.20 6.01
N TRP A 345 1.41 11.30 5.39
CA TRP A 345 0.67 12.56 5.36
C TRP A 345 -0.69 12.46 4.64
N LEU A 346 -0.83 11.53 3.68
CA LEU A 346 -2.12 11.30 3.01
C LEU A 346 -3.12 10.56 3.92
N ALA A 347 -2.61 9.83 4.89
CA ALA A 347 -3.42 9.11 5.86
C ALA A 347 -3.80 9.97 7.07
N ALA A 348 -3.05 11.06 7.33
CA ALA A 348 -3.36 11.95 8.43
C ALA A 348 -4.81 12.44 8.31
N THR A 349 -5.54 12.38 9.40
CA THR A 349 -6.86 13.00 9.52
C THR A 349 -6.64 14.49 9.34
N PRO A 350 -7.35 15.17 8.43
CA PRO A 350 -7.30 16.63 8.42
C PRO A 350 -7.67 17.10 9.82
N ASP A 351 -6.83 17.98 10.37
CA ASP A 351 -7.15 18.63 11.64
C ASP A 351 -8.57 19.18 11.51
N VAL A 352 -9.47 18.63 12.28
CA VAL A 352 -10.79 19.24 12.48
C VAL A 352 -10.42 20.52 13.21
N GLU A 353 -10.39 21.64 12.47
CA GLU A 353 -10.36 22.95 13.10
C GLU A 353 -11.41 22.90 14.22
N GLN A 354 -10.91 22.79 15.44
CA GLN A 354 -11.72 23.04 16.61
C GLN A 354 -12.10 24.51 16.48
N GLY A 355 -13.26 24.72 15.86
CA GLY A 355 -13.90 26.03 15.86
C GLY A 355 -13.99 26.47 17.30
N SER A 356 -13.05 27.32 17.69
CA SER A 356 -13.15 28.09 18.90
C SER A 356 -14.43 28.92 18.81
N ASN A 357 -15.38 28.58 19.66
CA ASN A 357 -16.43 29.52 20.07
C ASN A 357 -15.85 30.82 20.60
#